data_87c88a389ebb581f423a5c943ffcef39
#
_entry.id   87c88a389ebb581f423a5c943ffcef39
#
_cell.length_a   1.000
_cell.length_b   1.000
_cell.length_c   1.000
_cell.angle_alpha   90.00
_cell.angle_beta   90.00
_cell.angle_gamma   90.00
#
_symmetry.space_group_name_H-M   'P 1'
#
loop_
_entity.id
_entity.type
_entity.pdbx_description
1 polymer ?
#
loop_
_entity_poly.entity_id
_entity_poly.type
_entity_poly.pdbx_seq_one_letter_code
_entity_poly.pdbx_strand_id
1 'polypeptide(L)'
;CRKMKELAEMADVLTPNLTEACILTDRPYKKEGWTRKEIEELAKELLAMGPCGVVITGMREGQYLVNAVAEKGKAMTYIRRKKIGTERPGTGDVFSSVVAGVCVRGGSLTEGVALAADFVKDCIRRSEELQIPVENGVCFEELMGQLVRYKGK
;
A
#
# COMPACT_ATOMS: atom_id res chain seq x y z
N CYS A 1 14.20 -15.44 -3.76
CA CYS A 1 13.96 -13.99 -3.69
C CYS A 1 15.17 -13.09 -3.40
N ARG A 2 16.43 -13.60 -3.54
CA ARG A 2 17.65 -12.80 -3.27
C ARG A 2 17.66 -11.48 -4.05
N LYS A 3 17.39 -11.50 -5.36
CA LYS A 3 17.34 -10.28 -6.18
C LYS A 3 16.28 -9.26 -5.74
N MET A 4 15.15 -9.70 -5.19
CA MET A 4 14.14 -8.78 -4.66
C MET A 4 14.63 -8.07 -3.39
N LYS A 5 15.42 -8.74 -2.55
CA LYS A 5 16.03 -8.10 -1.39
C LYS A 5 17.05 -7.04 -1.80
N GLU A 6 17.90 -7.35 -2.79
CA GLU A 6 18.86 -6.40 -3.36
C GLU A 6 18.15 -5.14 -3.91
N LEU A 7 17.00 -5.29 -4.58
CA LEU A 7 16.18 -4.16 -5.02
C LEU A 7 15.54 -3.40 -3.86
N ALA A 8 15.06 -4.11 -2.84
CA ALA A 8 14.47 -3.50 -1.65
C ALA A 8 15.48 -2.63 -0.88
N GLU A 9 16.75 -3.04 -0.83
CA GLU A 9 17.83 -2.29 -0.21
C GLU A 9 18.14 -0.96 -0.94
N MET A 10 17.82 -0.86 -2.22
CA MET A 10 18.04 0.32 -3.07
C MET A 10 16.82 1.25 -3.12
N ALA A 11 15.68 0.83 -2.62
CA ALA A 11 14.44 1.59 -2.70
C ALA A 11 14.37 2.68 -1.62
N ASP A 12 13.81 3.85 -1.96
CA ASP A 12 13.49 4.89 -0.97
C ASP A 12 12.26 4.51 -0.15
N VAL A 13 11.25 3.90 -0.80
CA VAL A 13 10.01 3.46 -0.19
C VAL A 13 9.64 2.06 -0.66
N LEU A 14 9.19 1.23 0.26
CA LEU A 14 8.62 -0.10 -0.02
C LEU A 14 7.13 -0.13 0.27
N THR A 15 6.36 -0.80 -0.59
CA THR A 15 4.90 -0.96 -0.42
C THR A 15 4.46 -2.42 -0.45
N PRO A 16 5.10 -3.32 0.33
CA PRO A 16 4.77 -4.73 0.31
C PRO A 16 3.39 -5.02 0.92
N ASN A 17 2.72 -6.05 0.42
CA ASN A 17 1.66 -6.71 1.18
C ASN A 17 2.29 -7.61 2.27
N LEU A 18 1.46 -8.18 3.18
CA LEU A 18 1.96 -9.02 4.28
C LEU A 18 2.78 -10.22 3.82
N THR A 19 2.40 -10.87 2.72
CA THR A 19 3.13 -12.02 2.18
C THR A 19 4.52 -11.58 1.68
N GLU A 20 4.57 -10.50 0.91
CA GLU A 20 5.81 -9.92 0.39
C GLU A 20 6.73 -9.43 1.52
N ALA A 21 6.16 -8.78 2.53
CA ALA A 21 6.87 -8.34 3.71
C ALA A 21 7.54 -9.51 4.45
N CYS A 22 6.80 -10.62 4.64
CA CYS A 22 7.35 -11.84 5.24
C CYS A 22 8.46 -12.47 4.39
N ILE A 23 8.30 -12.50 3.06
CA ILE A 23 9.33 -13.02 2.14
C ILE A 23 10.61 -12.17 2.21
N LEU A 24 10.49 -10.85 2.26
CA LEU A 24 11.63 -9.95 2.33
C LEU A 24 12.40 -10.10 3.65
N THR A 25 11.71 -10.36 4.75
CA THR A 25 12.30 -10.46 6.10
C THR A 25 12.59 -11.90 6.54
N ASP A 26 12.34 -12.90 5.67
CA ASP A 26 12.43 -14.34 6.00
C ASP A 26 11.55 -14.77 7.19
N ARG A 27 10.48 -14.02 7.47
CA ARG A 27 9.50 -14.37 8.52
C ARG A 27 8.44 -15.33 7.99
N PRO A 28 7.95 -16.27 8.82
CA PRO A 28 6.83 -17.11 8.45
C PRO A 28 5.55 -16.29 8.28
N TYR A 29 4.85 -16.51 7.17
CA TYR A 29 3.56 -15.87 6.92
C TYR A 29 2.46 -16.49 7.79
N LYS A 30 1.60 -15.65 8.35
CA LYS A 30 0.35 -16.05 9.03
C LYS A 30 -0.83 -15.55 8.21
N LYS A 31 -1.80 -16.42 7.95
CA LYS A 31 -3.02 -16.02 7.24
C LYS A 31 -3.85 -14.99 8.01
N GLU A 32 -3.89 -15.13 9.34
CA GLU A 32 -4.68 -14.29 10.25
C GLU A 32 -3.95 -14.09 11.58
N GLY A 33 -4.48 -13.21 12.43
CA GLY A 33 -3.98 -13.03 13.81
C GLY A 33 -2.73 -12.18 13.93
N TRP A 34 -2.44 -11.31 12.97
CA TRP A 34 -1.37 -10.33 13.08
C TRP A 34 -1.70 -9.27 14.14
N THR A 35 -0.87 -9.16 15.14
CA THR A 35 -0.94 -8.09 16.14
C THR A 35 -0.25 -6.83 15.63
N ARG A 36 -0.63 -5.67 16.16
CA ARG A 36 0.07 -4.41 15.82
C ARG A 36 1.56 -4.47 16.15
N LYS A 37 1.93 -5.11 17.27
CA LYS A 37 3.33 -5.29 17.65
C LYS A 37 4.12 -6.08 16.59
N GLU A 38 3.56 -7.17 16.07
CA GLU A 38 4.21 -7.96 15.01
C GLU A 38 4.35 -7.16 13.71
N ILE A 39 3.34 -6.34 13.37
CA ILE A 39 3.42 -5.45 12.20
C ILE A 39 4.49 -4.37 12.38
N GLU A 40 4.62 -3.80 13.58
CA GLU A 40 5.67 -2.83 13.91
C GLU A 40 7.07 -3.45 13.84
N GLU A 41 7.23 -4.67 14.33
CA GLU A 41 8.49 -5.42 14.24
C GLU A 41 8.84 -5.71 12.78
N LEU A 42 7.87 -6.18 11.98
CA LEU A 42 8.04 -6.45 10.56
C LEU A 42 8.44 -5.17 9.78
N ALA A 43 7.78 -4.05 10.06
CA ALA A 43 8.10 -2.76 9.47
C ALA A 43 9.51 -2.26 9.84
N LYS A 44 9.94 -2.47 11.09
CA LYS A 44 11.31 -2.13 11.53
C LYS A 44 12.37 -2.94 10.80
N GLU A 45 12.14 -4.23 10.58
CA GLU A 45 13.07 -5.08 9.81
C GLU A 45 13.16 -4.62 8.36
N LEU A 46 12.04 -4.28 7.73
CA LEU A 46 12.03 -3.73 6.37
C LEU A 46 12.76 -2.38 6.30
N LEU A 47 12.54 -1.47 7.26
CA LEU A 47 13.27 -0.20 7.33
C LEU A 47 14.79 -0.38 7.54
N ALA A 48 15.20 -1.44 8.24
CA ALA A 48 16.61 -1.77 8.44
C ALA A 48 17.32 -2.23 7.16
N MET A 49 16.58 -2.68 6.13
CA MET A 49 17.14 -3.08 4.84
C MET A 49 17.67 -1.89 4.03
N GLY A 50 17.17 -0.65 4.26
CA GLY A 50 17.63 0.55 3.52
C GLY A 50 16.60 1.64 3.39
N PRO A 51 15.34 1.36 3.05
CA PRO A 51 14.35 2.38 2.72
C PRO A 51 14.13 3.38 3.86
N CYS A 52 13.73 4.60 3.50
CA CYS A 52 13.34 5.62 4.48
C CYS A 52 11.87 5.49 4.91
N GLY A 53 11.05 4.80 4.09
CA GLY A 53 9.64 4.55 4.34
C GLY A 53 9.19 3.15 3.92
N VAL A 54 8.26 2.58 4.69
CA VAL A 54 7.65 1.28 4.42
C VAL A 54 6.14 1.39 4.61
N VAL A 55 5.38 0.83 3.69
CA VAL A 55 3.92 0.72 3.77
C VAL A 55 3.53 -0.75 3.67
N ILE A 56 3.14 -1.37 4.77
CA ILE A 56 2.58 -2.73 4.73
C ILE A 56 1.10 -2.61 4.36
N THR A 57 0.75 -3.14 3.16
CA THR A 57 -0.54 -2.91 2.54
C THR A 57 -1.53 -4.06 2.76
N GLY A 58 -2.83 -3.74 2.65
CA GLY A 58 -3.89 -4.72 2.46
C GLY A 58 -4.22 -5.59 3.69
N MET A 59 -3.82 -5.18 4.89
CA MET A 59 -4.18 -5.90 6.11
C MET A 59 -5.69 -5.84 6.35
N ARG A 60 -6.28 -6.96 6.77
CA ARG A 60 -7.72 -7.04 7.03
C ARG A 60 -8.02 -6.90 8.52
N GLU A 61 -8.88 -5.94 8.87
CA GLU A 61 -9.46 -5.78 10.20
C GLU A 61 -11.00 -5.75 10.08
N GLY A 62 -11.64 -6.93 10.14
CA GLY A 62 -13.07 -7.06 9.93
C GLY A 62 -13.50 -6.57 8.55
N GLN A 63 -14.37 -5.54 8.52
CA GLN A 63 -14.83 -4.93 7.26
C GLN A 63 -13.89 -3.84 6.71
N TYR A 64 -12.69 -3.71 7.24
CA TYR A 64 -11.76 -2.67 6.85
C TYR A 64 -10.48 -3.26 6.25
N LEU A 65 -9.88 -2.48 5.35
CA LEU A 65 -8.50 -2.62 4.91
C LEU A 65 -7.66 -1.57 5.62
N VAL A 66 -6.51 -2.00 6.11
CA VAL A 66 -5.57 -1.15 6.85
C VAL A 66 -4.23 -1.19 6.14
N ASN A 67 -3.63 -0.02 5.95
CA ASN A 67 -2.26 0.14 5.49
C ASN A 67 -1.44 0.73 6.63
N ALA A 68 -0.37 0.06 7.01
CA ALA A 68 0.53 0.50 8.06
C ALA A 68 1.71 1.26 7.45
N VAL A 69 1.91 2.49 7.87
CA VAL A 69 2.95 3.40 7.38
C VAL A 69 4.02 3.56 8.44
N ALA A 70 5.24 3.19 8.12
CA ALA A 70 6.42 3.33 8.97
C ALA A 70 7.47 4.19 8.26
N GLU A 71 8.01 5.16 8.93
CA GLU A 71 9.11 6.01 8.48
C GLU A 71 10.22 6.05 9.54
N LYS A 72 11.48 6.15 9.11
CA LYS A 72 12.61 6.26 10.04
C LYS A 72 12.44 7.46 11.00
N GLY A 73 12.53 7.20 12.29
CA GLY A 73 12.43 8.24 13.32
C GLY A 73 11.03 8.75 13.61
N LYS A 74 9.99 8.17 13.02
CA LYS A 74 8.59 8.57 13.27
C LYS A 74 7.78 7.44 13.90
N ALA A 75 6.72 7.82 14.60
CA ALA A 75 5.71 6.87 15.08
C ALA A 75 4.96 6.28 13.88
N MET A 76 4.61 5.01 13.99
CA MET A 76 3.88 4.29 12.95
C MET A 76 2.44 4.81 12.84
N THR A 77 1.94 4.97 11.62
CA THR A 77 0.58 5.43 11.32
C THR A 77 -0.21 4.34 10.61
N TYR A 78 -1.52 4.26 10.89
CA TYR A 78 -2.41 3.28 10.30
C TYR A 78 -3.52 3.98 9.54
N ILE A 79 -3.56 3.77 8.22
CA ILE A 79 -4.60 4.31 7.33
C ILE A 79 -5.65 3.22 7.11
N ARG A 80 -6.85 3.47 7.62
CA ARG A 80 -7.97 2.51 7.62
C ARG A 80 -9.06 2.97 6.68
N ARG A 81 -9.51 2.09 5.79
CA ARG A 81 -10.63 2.33 4.87
C ARG A 81 -11.60 1.15 4.87
N LYS A 82 -12.89 1.44 4.77
CA LYS A 82 -13.89 0.39 4.63
C LYS A 82 -13.63 -0.37 3.33
N LYS A 83 -13.55 -1.71 3.42
CA LYS A 83 -13.44 -2.56 2.25
C LYS A 83 -14.72 -2.45 1.44
N ILE A 84 -14.59 -2.28 0.15
CA ILE A 84 -15.69 -2.32 -0.81
C ILE A 84 -15.34 -3.33 -1.89
N GLY A 85 -16.36 -3.87 -2.51
CA GLY A 85 -16.25 -4.71 -3.69
C GLY A 85 -15.33 -5.93 -3.58
N THR A 86 -14.99 -6.46 -4.73
CA THR A 86 -14.12 -7.63 -4.89
C THR A 86 -12.68 -7.19 -5.11
N GLU A 87 -11.74 -7.94 -4.58
CA GLU A 87 -10.31 -7.73 -4.86
C GLU A 87 -10.03 -7.97 -6.34
N ARG A 88 -9.24 -7.08 -6.93
CA ARG A 88 -8.92 -7.10 -8.36
C ARG A 88 -7.41 -7.02 -8.58
N PRO A 89 -6.85 -7.70 -9.60
CA PRO A 89 -5.45 -7.57 -9.95
C PRO A 89 -5.13 -6.11 -10.34
N GLY A 90 -3.86 -5.72 -10.16
CA GLY A 90 -3.38 -4.37 -10.48
C GLY A 90 -3.66 -3.30 -9.43
N THR A 91 -4.48 -3.57 -8.39
CA THR A 91 -4.76 -2.59 -7.33
C THR A 91 -3.50 -2.17 -6.58
N GLY A 92 -2.54 -3.08 -6.38
CA GLY A 92 -1.25 -2.80 -5.75
C GLY A 92 -0.39 -1.87 -6.59
N ASP A 93 -0.36 -2.07 -7.91
CA ASP A 93 0.41 -1.25 -8.85
C ASP A 93 -0.15 0.17 -8.92
N VAL A 94 -1.47 0.31 -8.99
CA VAL A 94 -2.14 1.63 -8.95
C VAL A 94 -1.87 2.32 -7.61
N PHE A 95 -1.98 1.59 -6.50
CA PHE A 95 -1.71 2.13 -5.16
C PHE A 95 -0.28 2.66 -5.05
N SER A 96 0.73 1.86 -5.39
CA SER A 96 2.14 2.25 -5.29
C SER A 96 2.49 3.40 -6.23
N SER A 97 1.90 3.44 -7.43
CA SER A 97 2.08 4.54 -8.38
C SER A 97 1.54 5.87 -7.84
N VAL A 98 0.37 5.87 -7.18
CA VAL A 98 -0.18 7.08 -6.54
C VAL A 98 0.69 7.52 -5.37
N VAL A 99 1.14 6.60 -4.52
CA VAL A 99 2.05 6.90 -3.41
C VAL A 99 3.33 7.53 -3.94
N ALA A 100 3.97 6.94 -4.95
CA ALA A 100 5.18 7.46 -5.58
C ALA A 100 4.95 8.87 -6.16
N GLY A 101 3.85 9.08 -6.86
CA GLY A 101 3.50 10.38 -7.43
C GLY A 101 3.37 11.49 -6.39
N VAL A 102 2.79 11.19 -5.21
CA VAL A 102 2.69 12.15 -4.10
C VAL A 102 4.06 12.43 -3.50
N CYS A 103 4.88 11.41 -3.25
CA CYS A 103 6.22 11.57 -2.68
C CYS A 103 7.14 12.40 -3.59
N VAL A 104 7.15 12.15 -4.90
CA VAL A 104 7.95 12.90 -5.89
C VAL A 104 7.53 14.37 -5.95
N ARG A 105 6.27 14.69 -5.68
CA ARG A 105 5.75 16.07 -5.62
C ARG A 105 5.97 16.74 -4.25
N GLY A 106 6.71 16.12 -3.33
CA GLY A 106 7.04 16.66 -2.02
C GLY A 106 5.96 16.44 -0.95
N GLY A 107 4.92 15.64 -1.23
CA GLY A 107 3.94 15.21 -0.23
C GLY A 107 4.53 14.15 0.72
N SER A 108 3.93 14.01 1.91
CA SER A 108 4.34 12.99 2.86
C SER A 108 3.89 11.59 2.45
N LEU A 109 4.61 10.57 2.90
CA LEU A 109 4.25 9.17 2.67
C LEU A 109 2.83 8.87 3.17
N THR A 110 2.45 9.38 4.34
CA THR A 110 1.10 9.21 4.92
C THR A 110 0.01 9.83 4.04
N GLU A 111 0.24 11.04 3.48
CA GLU A 111 -0.68 11.67 2.52
C GLU A 111 -0.81 10.83 1.25
N GLY A 112 0.31 10.32 0.72
CA GLY A 112 0.33 9.44 -0.45
C GLY A 112 -0.49 8.17 -0.24
N VAL A 113 -0.31 7.52 0.91
CA VAL A 113 -1.05 6.29 1.27
C VAL A 113 -2.54 6.58 1.45
N ALA A 114 -2.92 7.69 2.08
CA ALA A 114 -4.32 8.07 2.25
C ALA A 114 -5.00 8.32 0.89
N LEU A 115 -4.36 9.09 0.01
CA LEU A 115 -4.85 9.36 -1.35
C LEU A 115 -4.95 8.07 -2.17
N ALA A 116 -3.91 7.23 -2.14
CA ALA A 116 -3.90 5.95 -2.87
C ALA A 116 -5.01 5.01 -2.40
N ALA A 117 -5.22 4.90 -1.08
CA ALA A 117 -6.28 4.06 -0.53
C ALA A 117 -7.69 4.54 -0.94
N ASP A 118 -7.93 5.84 -0.97
CA ASP A 118 -9.22 6.41 -1.42
C ASP A 118 -9.37 6.24 -2.94
N PHE A 119 -8.33 6.51 -3.72
CA PHE A 119 -8.34 6.36 -5.17
C PHE A 119 -8.61 4.91 -5.60
N VAL A 120 -7.88 3.94 -5.06
CA VAL A 120 -8.08 2.50 -5.36
C VAL A 120 -9.50 2.06 -4.98
N LYS A 121 -10.00 2.51 -3.83
CA LYS A 121 -11.38 2.25 -3.42
C LYS A 121 -12.39 2.76 -4.46
N ASP A 122 -12.20 3.96 -4.98
CA ASP A 122 -13.08 4.54 -6.00
C ASP A 122 -12.95 3.81 -7.35
N CYS A 123 -11.74 3.37 -7.73
CA CYS A 123 -11.50 2.54 -8.90
C CYS A 123 -12.25 1.19 -8.80
N ILE A 124 -12.23 0.53 -7.64
CA ILE A 124 -12.96 -0.73 -7.43
C ILE A 124 -14.48 -0.48 -7.57
N ARG A 125 -15.01 0.56 -6.93
CA ARG A 125 -16.43 0.94 -7.03
C ARG A 125 -16.82 1.17 -8.50
N ARG A 126 -16.02 1.95 -9.23
CA ARG A 126 -16.29 2.25 -10.63
C ARG A 126 -16.26 0.99 -11.51
N SER A 127 -15.33 0.10 -11.25
CA SER A 127 -15.26 -1.19 -11.95
C SER A 127 -16.51 -2.05 -11.74
N GLU A 128 -17.11 -2.02 -10.55
CA GLU A 128 -18.35 -2.72 -10.26
C GLU A 128 -19.56 -2.06 -10.93
N GLU A 129 -19.65 -0.74 -10.91
CA GLU A 129 -20.70 0.01 -11.63
C GLU A 129 -20.68 -0.29 -13.13
N LEU A 130 -19.51 -0.40 -13.72
CA LEU A 130 -19.31 -0.73 -15.14
C LEU A 130 -19.40 -2.23 -15.43
N GLN A 131 -19.59 -3.06 -14.42
CA GLN A 131 -19.63 -4.54 -14.54
C GLN A 131 -18.38 -5.12 -15.21
N ILE A 132 -17.21 -4.49 -15.00
CA ILE A 132 -15.94 -4.99 -15.54
C ILE A 132 -15.62 -6.35 -14.90
N PRO A 133 -15.31 -7.40 -15.67
CA PRO A 133 -14.85 -8.68 -15.15
C PRO A 133 -13.67 -8.52 -14.19
N VAL A 134 -13.64 -9.30 -13.09
CA VAL A 134 -12.64 -9.15 -12.04
C VAL A 134 -11.22 -9.33 -12.57
N GLU A 135 -11.03 -10.27 -13.48
CA GLU A 135 -9.76 -10.59 -14.13
C GLU A 135 -9.18 -9.44 -14.98
N ASN A 136 -10.01 -8.48 -15.39
CA ASN A 136 -9.58 -7.32 -16.17
C ASN A 136 -9.03 -6.18 -15.28
N GLY A 137 -8.96 -6.39 -13.97
CA GLY A 137 -8.39 -5.40 -13.06
C GLY A 137 -9.35 -4.27 -12.67
N VAL A 138 -8.82 -3.08 -12.44
CA VAL A 138 -9.57 -1.91 -11.99
C VAL A 138 -9.62 -0.82 -13.06
N CYS A 139 -10.78 -0.19 -13.20
CA CYS A 139 -10.97 1.02 -14.02
C CYS A 139 -10.36 2.21 -13.28
N PHE A 140 -9.16 2.61 -13.63
CA PHE A 140 -8.50 3.78 -13.03
C PHE A 140 -8.44 4.98 -13.98
N GLU A 141 -8.47 4.75 -15.29
CA GLU A 141 -8.30 5.78 -16.32
C GLU A 141 -9.36 6.88 -16.22
N GLU A 142 -10.63 6.51 -16.05
CA GLU A 142 -11.73 7.48 -15.91
C GLU A 142 -11.61 8.35 -14.65
N LEU A 143 -10.88 7.88 -13.64
CA LEU A 143 -10.75 8.54 -12.35
C LEU A 143 -9.45 9.34 -12.19
N MET A 144 -8.51 9.26 -13.14
CA MET A 144 -7.22 9.96 -13.05
C MET A 144 -7.37 11.47 -12.83
N GLY A 145 -8.47 12.08 -13.29
CA GLY A 145 -8.78 13.49 -13.01
C GLY A 145 -8.86 13.85 -11.52
N GLN A 146 -9.11 12.88 -10.63
CA GLN A 146 -9.08 13.10 -9.18
C GLN A 146 -7.66 13.35 -8.68
N LEU A 147 -6.65 12.71 -9.28
CA LEU A 147 -5.24 12.84 -8.90
C LEU A 147 -4.65 14.18 -9.35
N VAL A 148 -5.14 14.74 -10.46
CA VAL A 148 -4.69 16.05 -10.96
C VAL A 148 -5.03 17.18 -9.96
N ARG A 149 -6.07 17.03 -9.16
CA ARG A 149 -6.48 18.01 -8.14
C ARG A 149 -5.58 17.99 -6.89
N TYR A 150 -4.74 16.99 -6.74
CA TYR A 150 -3.78 16.95 -5.64
C TYR A 150 -2.69 18.01 -5.88
N LYS A 151 -2.78 19.08 -5.13
CA LYS A 151 -1.85 20.22 -5.23
C LYS A 151 -0.70 20.04 -4.26
N GLY A 152 -0.05 18.99 -4.02
CA GLY A 152 1.10 18.91 -3.11
C GLY A 152 1.32 20.18 -2.25
N LYS A 153 1.98 20.07 -1.15
CA LYS A 153 2.37 21.27 -0.37
C LYS A 153 3.52 21.98 -1.04
#